data_5175e51345aa4325a920e11efe762657
#
_entry.id   5175e51345aa4325a920e11efe762657
#
_cell.length_a   1.000
_cell.length_b   1.000
_cell.length_c   1.000
_cell.angle_alpha   90.00
_cell.angle_beta   90.00
_cell.angle_gamma   90.00
#
_symmetry.space_group_name_H-M   'P 1'
#
loop_
_entity.id
_entity.type
_entity.pdbx_description
1 polymer ?
#
loop_
_entity_poly.entity_id
_entity_poly.type
_entity_poly.pdbx_seq_one_letter_code
_entity_poly.pdbx_strand_id
1 'polypeptide(L)'
;MSRFKLVLGIVVFSLFFMIVADYPNTITLELGVFSGSNWGVPSGESYKIIDGAIERFEKKYPGIKVKYESGIMKNDYSSWLSDKIVKGEEPDVFMILDDDFNTLSSIGALANIDSYMTHDQNFSTDDYYSSVLKAGTYSNSQYALPYECNPTLMFVNKTLLG
;
A
#
# COMPACT_ATOMS: atom_id res chain seq x y z
N MET A 1 15.63 29.82 50.21
CA MET A 1 15.95 29.84 48.77
C MET A 1 16.32 28.46 48.18
N SER A 2 16.92 27.55 48.93
CA SER A 2 17.35 26.21 48.45
C SER A 2 16.18 25.26 48.10
N ARG A 3 15.16 25.18 48.99
CA ARG A 3 14.00 24.27 48.81
C ARG A 3 13.12 24.62 47.59
N PHE A 4 12.98 25.91 47.28
CA PHE A 4 12.21 26.38 46.14
C PHE A 4 12.88 26.00 44.80
N LYS A 5 14.21 26.08 44.71
CA LYS A 5 14.98 25.68 43.54
C LYS A 5 14.91 24.15 43.31
N LEU A 6 14.88 23.36 44.40
CA LEU A 6 14.77 21.91 44.33
C LEU A 6 13.38 21.49 43.82
N VAL A 7 12.31 22.10 44.35
CA VAL A 7 10.93 21.81 43.90
C VAL A 7 10.73 22.22 42.44
N LEU A 8 11.23 23.39 42.03
CA LEU A 8 11.17 23.83 40.63
C LEU A 8 11.92 22.87 39.71
N GLY A 9 13.10 22.38 40.12
CA GLY A 9 13.87 21.39 39.34
C GLY A 9 13.12 20.06 39.16
N ILE A 10 12.45 19.57 40.20
CA ILE A 10 11.66 18.32 40.12
C ILE A 10 10.44 18.50 39.22
N VAL A 11 9.75 19.64 39.27
CA VAL A 11 8.59 19.92 38.42
C VAL A 11 9.00 20.04 36.95
N VAL A 12 10.11 20.73 36.65
CA VAL A 12 10.63 20.86 35.29
C VAL A 12 11.10 19.50 34.76
N PHE A 13 11.76 18.67 35.57
CA PHE A 13 12.20 17.33 35.19
C PHE A 13 11.02 16.37 34.95
N SER A 14 9.97 16.47 35.80
CA SER A 14 8.72 15.69 35.62
C SER A 14 7.97 16.09 34.36
N LEU A 15 7.88 17.40 34.05
CA LEU A 15 7.29 17.89 32.80
C LEU A 15 8.11 17.47 31.56
N PHE A 16 9.45 17.51 31.66
CA PHE A 16 10.32 17.06 30.59
C PHE A 16 10.18 15.54 30.34
N PHE A 17 10.05 14.75 31.42
CA PHE A 17 9.85 13.31 31.34
C PHE A 17 8.46 12.95 30.76
N MET A 18 7.40 13.72 31.05
CA MET A 18 6.09 13.59 30.42
C MET A 18 6.13 13.87 28.91
N ILE A 19 6.90 14.89 28.49
CA ILE A 19 7.02 15.25 27.08
C ILE A 19 7.81 14.18 26.30
N VAL A 20 8.79 13.53 26.93
CA VAL A 20 9.60 12.48 26.26
C VAL A 20 8.89 11.12 26.24
N ALA A 21 7.96 10.87 27.18
CA ALA A 21 7.22 9.60 27.26
C ALA A 21 6.08 9.47 26.22
N ASP A 22 5.73 10.56 25.53
CA ASP A 22 4.57 10.62 24.63
C ASP A 22 4.95 10.79 23.14
N TYR A 23 6.16 10.34 22.74
CA TYR A 23 6.43 10.11 21.32
C TYR A 23 6.00 8.67 21.00
N PRO A 24 4.80 8.44 20.45
CA PRO A 24 4.48 7.13 19.92
C PRO A 24 5.55 6.81 18.84
N ASN A 25 6.16 5.63 18.91
CA ASN A 25 7.00 5.12 17.83
C ASN A 25 6.11 5.02 16.59
N THR A 26 6.04 6.10 15.82
CA THR A 26 5.27 6.14 14.58
C THR A 26 6.05 5.39 13.53
N ILE A 27 5.48 4.30 13.04
CA ILE A 27 6.01 3.56 11.89
C ILE A 27 5.61 4.32 10.63
N THR A 28 6.55 4.56 9.73
CA THR A 28 6.24 5.11 8.41
C THR A 28 6.37 4.00 7.39
N LEU A 29 5.30 3.74 6.63
CA LEU A 29 5.27 2.85 5.48
C LEU A 29 5.37 3.66 4.20
N GLU A 30 6.20 3.18 3.27
CA GLU A 30 6.30 3.74 1.93
C GLU A 30 5.40 2.96 0.97
N LEU A 31 4.57 3.70 0.22
CA LEU A 31 3.64 3.14 -0.75
C LEU A 31 4.07 3.54 -2.17
N GLY A 32 4.35 2.56 -3.01
CA GLY A 32 4.65 2.77 -4.43
C GLY A 32 3.38 2.83 -5.26
N VAL A 33 3.13 3.97 -5.91
CA VAL A 33 1.95 4.22 -6.75
C VAL A 33 2.31 4.96 -8.02
N PHE A 34 1.55 4.74 -9.09
CA PHE A 34 1.66 5.53 -10.31
C PHE A 34 0.48 6.49 -10.46
N SER A 35 0.70 7.53 -11.24
CA SER A 35 -0.32 8.49 -11.63
C SER A 35 -1.25 7.89 -12.68
N GLY A 36 -2.54 7.94 -12.43
CA GLY A 36 -3.57 7.40 -13.32
C GLY A 36 -4.10 6.03 -12.89
N SER A 37 -4.76 5.37 -13.82
CA SER A 37 -5.29 4.01 -13.64
C SER A 37 -5.21 3.28 -14.97
N ASN A 38 -5.47 1.95 -14.94
CA ASN A 38 -5.61 1.16 -16.16
C ASN A 38 -6.85 1.55 -17.00
N TRP A 39 -7.73 2.38 -16.46
CA TRP A 39 -9.03 2.79 -17.05
C TRP A 39 -9.00 4.18 -17.71
N GLY A 40 -7.87 4.85 -17.75
CA GLY A 40 -7.78 6.22 -18.22
C GLY A 40 -8.43 7.26 -17.29
N VAL A 41 -8.59 6.92 -16.01
CA VAL A 41 -9.03 7.87 -15.00
C VAL A 41 -7.99 8.99 -14.87
N PRO A 42 -8.40 10.28 -14.83
CA PRO A 42 -7.45 11.36 -14.65
C PRO A 42 -6.61 11.20 -13.38
N SER A 43 -5.32 11.51 -13.46
CA SER A 43 -4.35 11.34 -12.37
C SER A 43 -4.81 11.91 -11.03
N GLY A 44 -5.45 13.10 -11.05
CA GLY A 44 -5.96 13.73 -9.84
C GLY A 44 -7.05 12.95 -9.12
N GLU A 45 -7.87 12.18 -9.83
CA GLU A 45 -8.91 11.36 -9.23
C GLU A 45 -8.34 10.07 -8.63
N SER A 46 -7.35 9.45 -9.27
CA SER A 46 -6.69 8.25 -8.72
C SER A 46 -5.96 8.57 -7.41
N TYR A 47 -5.29 9.71 -7.29
CA TYR A 47 -4.69 10.14 -6.03
C TYR A 47 -5.72 10.38 -4.93
N LYS A 48 -6.88 10.95 -5.23
CA LYS A 48 -7.96 11.10 -4.24
C LYS A 48 -8.42 9.77 -3.66
N ILE A 49 -8.49 8.72 -4.49
CA ILE A 49 -8.86 7.36 -4.04
C ILE A 49 -7.78 6.82 -3.08
N ILE A 50 -6.51 6.98 -3.43
CA ILE A 50 -5.37 6.57 -2.63
C ILE A 50 -5.32 7.35 -1.31
N ASP A 51 -5.41 8.67 -1.36
CA ASP A 51 -5.40 9.54 -0.17
C ASP A 51 -6.55 9.19 0.77
N GLY A 52 -7.75 8.96 0.24
CA GLY A 52 -8.90 8.51 1.03
C GLY A 52 -8.71 7.11 1.65
N ALA A 53 -7.97 6.21 1.00
CA ALA A 53 -7.63 4.91 1.56
C ALA A 53 -6.59 5.06 2.68
N ILE A 54 -5.56 5.86 2.47
CA ILE A 54 -4.52 6.18 3.47
C ILE A 54 -5.15 6.82 4.71
N GLU A 55 -6.03 7.81 4.55
CA GLU A 55 -6.71 8.46 5.66
C GLU A 55 -7.50 7.45 6.52
N ARG A 56 -8.26 6.55 5.89
CA ARG A 56 -9.00 5.50 6.61
C ARG A 56 -8.07 4.54 7.32
N PHE A 57 -6.95 4.16 6.69
CA PHE A 57 -5.96 3.27 7.26
C PHE A 57 -5.27 3.91 8.48
N GLU A 58 -4.78 5.13 8.37
CA GLU A 58 -4.13 5.86 9.47
C GLU A 58 -5.08 6.14 10.63
N LYS A 59 -6.37 6.37 10.35
CA LYS A 59 -7.39 6.50 11.38
C LYS A 59 -7.61 5.20 12.15
N LYS A 60 -7.54 4.06 11.45
CA LYS A 60 -7.67 2.72 12.06
C LYS A 60 -6.41 2.34 12.83
N TYR A 61 -5.24 2.77 12.36
CA TYR A 61 -3.93 2.45 12.92
C TYR A 61 -3.12 3.72 13.21
N PRO A 62 -3.43 4.48 14.28
CA PRO A 62 -2.86 5.82 14.53
C PRO A 62 -1.35 5.84 14.77
N GLY A 63 -0.74 4.69 15.07
CA GLY A 63 0.72 4.52 15.18
C GLY A 63 1.44 4.32 13.84
N ILE A 64 0.71 4.31 12.71
CA ILE A 64 1.29 4.07 11.38
C ILE A 64 0.99 5.27 10.50
N LYS A 65 2.00 5.73 9.75
CA LYS A 65 1.88 6.75 8.71
C LYS A 65 2.22 6.15 7.36
N VAL A 66 1.50 6.53 6.32
CA VAL A 66 1.76 6.10 4.96
C VAL A 66 2.22 7.29 4.12
N LYS A 67 3.30 7.12 3.38
CA LYS A 67 3.85 8.13 2.45
C LYS A 67 3.99 7.52 1.07
N TYR A 68 3.87 8.33 0.04
CA TYR A 68 4.15 7.94 -1.33
C TYR A 68 4.76 9.10 -2.13
N GLU A 69 5.52 8.77 -3.18
CA GLU A 69 6.01 9.73 -4.15
C GLU A 69 4.94 9.95 -5.22
N SER A 70 4.51 11.20 -5.42
CA SER A 70 3.50 11.55 -6.41
C SER A 70 4.13 11.88 -7.77
N GLY A 71 3.33 11.79 -8.84
CA GLY A 71 3.72 12.25 -10.18
C GLY A 71 4.46 11.22 -11.04
N ILE A 72 4.67 10.00 -10.57
CA ILE A 72 5.24 8.92 -11.38
C ILE A 72 4.18 8.50 -12.40
N MET A 73 4.47 8.68 -13.69
CA MET A 73 3.56 8.29 -14.75
C MET A 73 3.54 6.77 -14.92
N LYS A 74 2.38 6.21 -15.30
CA LYS A 74 2.25 4.76 -15.50
C LYS A 74 3.32 4.18 -16.43
N ASN A 75 3.64 4.89 -17.51
CA ASN A 75 4.63 4.41 -18.50
C ASN A 75 6.07 4.38 -17.94
N ASP A 76 6.36 5.16 -16.91
CA ASP A 76 7.68 5.23 -16.29
C ASP A 76 7.76 4.37 -15.03
N TYR A 77 6.60 3.87 -14.57
CA TYR A 77 6.48 3.21 -13.27
C TYR A 77 7.27 1.91 -13.15
N SER A 78 7.25 1.03 -14.18
CA SER A 78 8.04 -0.21 -14.18
C SER A 78 9.54 0.07 -14.06
N SER A 79 10.03 1.10 -14.77
CA SER A 79 11.44 1.51 -14.70
C SER A 79 11.79 2.10 -13.34
N TRP A 80 10.91 2.94 -12.80
CA TRP A 80 11.07 3.52 -11.47
C TRP A 80 11.12 2.45 -10.38
N LEU A 81 10.16 1.49 -10.40
CA LEU A 81 10.09 0.41 -9.42
C LEU A 81 11.32 -0.52 -9.52
N SER A 82 11.73 -0.86 -10.74
CA SER A 82 12.91 -1.68 -10.98
C SER A 82 14.18 -1.00 -10.44
N ASP A 83 14.33 0.31 -10.64
CA ASP A 83 15.45 1.08 -10.11
C ASP A 83 15.47 1.09 -8.57
N LYS A 84 14.31 1.23 -7.93
CA LYS A 84 14.15 1.14 -6.49
C LYS A 84 14.55 -0.24 -5.95
N ILE A 85 14.05 -1.32 -6.56
CA ILE A 85 14.38 -2.71 -6.17
C ILE A 85 15.88 -2.98 -6.31
N VAL A 86 16.50 -2.57 -7.42
CA VAL A 86 17.94 -2.79 -7.63
C VAL A 86 18.81 -2.05 -6.60
N LYS A 87 18.33 -0.89 -6.11
CA LYS A 87 19.01 -0.12 -5.06
C LYS A 87 18.73 -0.59 -3.65
N GLY A 88 17.77 -1.50 -3.44
CA GLY A 88 17.29 -1.88 -2.11
C GLY A 88 16.53 -0.74 -1.41
N GLU A 89 15.83 0.09 -2.18
CA GLU A 89 15.03 1.23 -1.76
C GLU A 89 13.56 1.05 -2.15
N GLU A 90 13.14 -0.20 -2.36
CA GLU A 90 11.77 -0.51 -2.74
C GLU A 90 10.77 -0.08 -1.65
N PRO A 91 9.58 0.41 -2.04
CA PRO A 91 8.52 0.72 -1.10
C PRO A 91 8.06 -0.53 -0.33
N ASP A 92 7.58 -0.36 0.91
CA ASP A 92 7.04 -1.46 1.73
C ASP A 92 5.84 -2.15 1.09
N VAL A 93 5.01 -1.37 0.40
CA VAL A 93 3.85 -1.83 -0.37
C VAL A 93 3.85 -1.08 -1.69
N PHE A 94 3.58 -1.75 -2.80
CA PHE A 94 3.57 -1.08 -4.09
C PHE A 94 2.58 -1.72 -5.08
N MET A 95 2.10 -0.91 -6.00
CA MET A 95 1.31 -1.37 -7.13
C MET A 95 2.19 -2.15 -8.10
N ILE A 96 1.62 -3.16 -8.74
CA ILE A 96 2.32 -3.97 -9.73
C ILE A 96 1.52 -3.91 -11.02
N LEU A 97 2.19 -3.61 -12.14
CA LEU A 97 1.60 -3.72 -13.44
C LEU A 97 1.56 -5.20 -13.88
N ASP A 98 0.55 -5.59 -14.64
CA ASP A 98 0.33 -6.98 -15.05
C ASP A 98 1.57 -7.59 -15.73
N ASP A 99 2.27 -6.82 -16.57
CA ASP A 99 3.46 -7.26 -17.29
C ASP A 99 4.66 -7.52 -16.38
N ASP A 100 4.73 -6.87 -15.21
CA ASP A 100 5.84 -6.96 -14.28
C ASP A 100 5.66 -8.10 -13.26
N PHE A 101 4.42 -8.54 -13.00
CA PHE A 101 4.10 -9.46 -11.92
C PHE A 101 4.92 -10.76 -11.96
N ASN A 102 4.95 -11.42 -13.12
CA ASN A 102 5.66 -12.69 -13.25
C ASN A 102 7.18 -12.54 -13.06
N THR A 103 7.74 -11.45 -13.57
CA THR A 103 9.18 -11.15 -13.42
C THR A 103 9.52 -10.92 -11.96
N LEU A 104 8.79 -10.02 -11.28
CA LEU A 104 9.02 -9.67 -9.88
C LEU A 104 8.84 -10.87 -8.94
N SER A 105 7.81 -11.72 -9.21
CA SER A 105 7.59 -12.95 -8.45
C SER A 105 8.74 -13.94 -8.62
N SER A 106 9.22 -14.12 -9.86
CA SER A 106 10.24 -15.11 -10.19
C SER A 106 11.61 -14.80 -9.60
N ILE A 107 11.96 -13.51 -9.47
CA ILE A 107 13.24 -13.06 -8.87
C ILE A 107 13.17 -12.92 -7.36
N GLY A 108 11.99 -13.18 -6.74
CA GLY A 108 11.80 -13.08 -5.29
C GLY A 108 11.70 -11.65 -4.77
N ALA A 109 11.34 -10.68 -5.63
CA ALA A 109 11.10 -9.29 -5.23
C ALA A 109 9.77 -9.08 -4.49
N LEU A 110 8.88 -10.08 -4.53
CA LEU A 110 7.58 -10.04 -3.86
C LEU A 110 7.55 -11.00 -2.67
N ALA A 111 6.93 -10.57 -1.58
CA ALA A 111 6.68 -11.42 -0.42
C ALA A 111 5.49 -12.36 -0.68
N ASN A 112 5.59 -13.62 -0.24
CA ASN A 112 4.46 -14.52 -0.17
C ASN A 112 3.49 -14.04 0.93
N ILE A 113 2.23 -13.81 0.55
CA ILE A 113 1.20 -13.27 1.45
C ILE A 113 0.20 -14.31 1.95
N ASP A 114 0.33 -15.60 1.60
CA ASP A 114 -0.60 -16.67 2.02
C ASP A 114 -0.82 -16.71 3.53
N SER A 115 0.28 -16.61 4.29
CA SER A 115 0.23 -16.64 5.75
C SER A 115 -0.49 -15.42 6.32
N TYR A 116 -0.30 -14.24 5.75
CA TYR A 116 -0.99 -13.02 6.17
C TYR A 116 -2.49 -13.11 5.90
N MET A 117 -2.88 -13.58 4.71
CA MET A 117 -4.28 -13.79 4.35
C MET A 117 -4.98 -14.80 5.27
N THR A 118 -4.27 -15.85 5.69
CA THR A 118 -4.81 -16.90 6.56
C THR A 118 -4.98 -16.43 8.01
N HIS A 119 -4.07 -15.57 8.49
CA HIS A 119 -4.09 -15.10 9.89
C HIS A 119 -4.97 -13.86 10.11
N ASP A 120 -5.28 -13.08 9.08
CA ASP A 120 -6.18 -11.94 9.21
C ASP A 120 -7.64 -12.40 9.18
N GLN A 121 -8.29 -12.38 10.34
CA GLN A 121 -9.70 -12.74 10.48
C GLN A 121 -10.67 -11.81 9.76
N ASN A 122 -10.21 -10.63 9.33
CA ASN A 122 -11.02 -9.67 8.58
C ASN A 122 -10.82 -9.80 7.07
N PHE A 123 -9.89 -10.63 6.62
CA PHE A 123 -9.66 -10.89 5.20
C PHE A 123 -10.57 -12.02 4.71
N SER A 124 -11.28 -11.80 3.60
CA SER A 124 -12.07 -12.82 2.93
C SER A 124 -11.74 -12.88 1.45
N THR A 125 -11.44 -14.07 0.94
CA THR A 125 -11.30 -14.30 -0.49
C THR A 125 -12.62 -14.13 -1.26
N ASP A 126 -13.76 -14.21 -0.57
CA ASP A 126 -15.10 -14.05 -1.16
C ASP A 126 -15.37 -12.59 -1.58
N ASP A 127 -14.58 -11.64 -1.09
CA ASP A 127 -14.64 -10.23 -1.51
C ASP A 127 -14.04 -10.02 -2.90
N TYR A 128 -13.41 -11.04 -3.50
CA TYR A 128 -12.74 -10.98 -4.80
C TYR A 128 -13.38 -11.92 -5.81
N TYR A 129 -13.41 -11.53 -7.07
CA TYR A 129 -13.64 -12.49 -8.14
C TYR A 129 -12.49 -13.49 -8.19
N SER A 130 -12.79 -14.78 -8.12
CA SER A 130 -11.77 -15.84 -8.03
C SER A 130 -10.76 -15.85 -9.18
N SER A 131 -11.19 -15.51 -10.40
CA SER A 131 -10.32 -15.36 -11.58
C SER A 131 -9.34 -14.19 -11.44
N VAL A 132 -9.78 -13.10 -10.82
CA VAL A 132 -8.98 -11.89 -10.61
C VAL A 132 -7.98 -12.10 -9.45
N LEU A 133 -8.43 -12.71 -8.36
CA LEU A 133 -7.54 -13.07 -7.25
C LEU A 133 -6.41 -14.00 -7.72
N LYS A 134 -6.75 -14.98 -8.58
CA LYS A 134 -5.78 -15.91 -9.15
C LYS A 134 -4.70 -15.23 -10.01
N ALA A 135 -4.96 -14.06 -10.57
CA ALA A 135 -3.95 -13.29 -11.32
C ALA A 135 -2.76 -12.87 -10.46
N GLY A 136 -2.94 -12.73 -9.14
CA GLY A 136 -1.86 -12.45 -8.18
C GLY A 136 -1.13 -13.69 -7.65
N THR A 137 -1.32 -14.86 -8.28
CA THR A 137 -0.72 -16.14 -7.86
C THR A 137 0.45 -16.51 -8.75
N TYR A 138 1.59 -16.88 -8.14
CA TYR A 138 2.76 -17.43 -8.82
C TYR A 138 3.20 -18.72 -8.10
N SER A 139 3.46 -19.81 -8.86
CA SER A 139 3.87 -21.12 -8.30
C SER A 139 2.96 -21.63 -7.16
N ASN A 140 1.65 -21.47 -7.30
CA ASN A 140 0.60 -21.84 -6.33
C ASN A 140 0.59 -21.05 -5.01
N SER A 141 1.28 -19.92 -4.93
CA SER A 141 1.26 -19.02 -3.77
C SER A 141 0.81 -17.62 -4.18
N GLN A 142 0.16 -16.91 -3.28
CA GLN A 142 -0.32 -15.55 -3.50
C GLN A 142 0.79 -14.54 -3.19
N TYR A 143 1.05 -13.63 -4.11
CA TYR A 143 2.05 -12.57 -3.98
C TYR A 143 1.48 -11.16 -4.16
N ALA A 144 0.30 -11.04 -4.77
CA ALA A 144 -0.37 -9.77 -4.97
C ALA A 144 -1.88 -9.90 -4.79
N LEU A 145 -2.52 -8.81 -4.34
CA LEU A 145 -3.98 -8.69 -4.29
C LEU A 145 -4.45 -7.71 -5.36
N PRO A 146 -5.50 -8.04 -6.12
CA PRO A 146 -6.06 -7.13 -7.10
C PRO A 146 -6.79 -5.97 -6.41
N TYR A 147 -6.51 -4.74 -6.81
CA TYR A 147 -7.22 -3.56 -6.33
C TYR A 147 -8.19 -2.97 -7.36
N GLU A 148 -8.02 -3.32 -8.64
CA GLU A 148 -8.94 -2.99 -9.73
C GLU A 148 -9.06 -4.14 -10.73
N CYS A 149 -10.18 -4.20 -11.45
CA CYS A 149 -10.43 -5.23 -12.45
C CYS A 149 -11.10 -4.61 -13.67
N ASN A 150 -10.59 -4.91 -14.87
CA ASN A 150 -11.14 -4.45 -16.14
C ASN A 150 -11.56 -5.63 -17.03
N PRO A 151 -12.82 -6.11 -16.93
CA PRO A 151 -13.29 -7.20 -17.77
C PRO A 151 -13.52 -6.74 -19.21
N THR A 152 -12.92 -7.45 -20.17
CA THR A 152 -13.28 -7.30 -21.58
C THR A 152 -14.48 -8.18 -21.88
N LEU A 153 -15.57 -7.57 -22.35
CA LEU A 153 -16.81 -8.28 -22.68
C LEU A 153 -17.10 -8.18 -24.16
N MET A 154 -17.58 -9.30 -24.71
CA MET A 154 -18.10 -9.36 -26.06
C MET A 154 -19.62 -9.33 -26.04
N PHE A 155 -20.22 -8.35 -26.71
CA PHE A 155 -21.66 -8.25 -26.88
C PHE A 155 -22.05 -8.80 -28.26
N VAL A 156 -23.00 -9.72 -28.29
CA VAL A 156 -23.50 -10.33 -29.51
C VAL A 156 -24.97 -9.93 -29.72
N ASN A 157 -25.26 -9.29 -30.83
CA ASN A 157 -26.64 -9.02 -31.24
C ASN A 157 -27.23 -10.28 -31.89
N LYS A 158 -28.02 -11.02 -31.13
CA LYS A 158 -28.64 -12.26 -31.57
C LYS A 158 -29.63 -12.05 -32.73
N THR A 159 -30.23 -10.88 -32.86
CA THR A 159 -31.19 -10.55 -33.93
C THR A 159 -30.51 -10.39 -35.28
N LEU A 160 -29.22 -9.99 -35.29
CA LEU A 160 -28.42 -9.86 -36.53
C LEU A 160 -27.72 -11.14 -36.95
N LEU A 161 -27.57 -12.10 -36.04
CA LEU A 161 -26.85 -13.37 -36.26
C LEU A 161 -27.78 -14.57 -36.38
N GLY A 162 -29.08 -14.39 -36.12
CA GLY A 162 -30.12 -15.43 -36.19
C GLY A 162 -30.65 -15.73 -37.56
#